data_f74fdabaf1c452fa131dcdd5acc1be35
#
_entry.id   f74fdabaf1c452fa131dcdd5acc1be35
#
_cell.length_a   1.000
_cell.length_b   1.000
_cell.length_c   1.000
_cell.angle_alpha   90.00
_cell.angle_beta   90.00
_cell.angle_gamma   90.00
#
_symmetry.space_group_name_H-M   'P 1'
#
loop_
_entity.id
_entity.type
_entity.pdbx_description
1 polymer ?
#
loop_
_entity_poly.entity_id
_entity_poly.type
_entity_poly.pdbx_seq_one_letter_code
_entity_poly.pdbx_strand_id
1 'polypeptide(L)'
;MVDRARTWLNSLSDSQIPVALFPAPSREDADRERRRFFYVPTDHGGLTLEQQDPHQRQLAMTLLASGLSREGYVATAAILGLENILDLYEDFSIQWDFPRGRDTDRYYLRIFGDPRESNTWSWRFGGHHLSVNFLVIDGEVAATTPFFLGADPASAPLPGGARYSPLGGIEDIAFQFAASLDGGQRSQMQLLDRAVGDIVTGNRDRISDGDEMMVTRDLFRGKLDDPELLKLADGIFDEGEQQSGFTETDHRLMAYTAKPKGLSASDLSVDQRQLLHGLVAAASSGIHLDLALTAADPLAGLHVAWGGPLDRTPVYFRLQAGTEFLYEYDNTQRKGNHVHSVLRNPARDFGIDLLSEHYKNVAHG
;
A
#
# COMPACT_ATOMS: atom_id res chain seq x y z
N MET A 1 10.24 6.51 -17.51
CA MET A 1 10.39 5.31 -16.68
C MET A 1 11.38 4.31 -17.31
N VAL A 2 11.19 3.86 -18.55
CA VAL A 2 12.04 2.86 -19.24
C VAL A 2 13.54 3.21 -19.19
N ASP A 3 13.92 4.40 -19.60
CA ASP A 3 15.35 4.81 -19.62
C ASP A 3 15.99 4.83 -18.23
N ARG A 4 15.21 5.14 -17.17
CA ARG A 4 15.70 5.12 -15.79
C ARG A 4 15.94 3.69 -15.29
N ALA A 5 15.06 2.75 -15.65
CA ALA A 5 15.24 1.34 -15.36
C ALA A 5 16.48 0.77 -16.06
N ARG A 6 16.65 1.08 -17.35
CA ARG A 6 17.84 0.70 -18.14
C ARG A 6 19.13 1.27 -17.54
N THR A 7 19.12 2.55 -17.15
CA THR A 7 20.29 3.21 -16.57
C THR A 7 20.67 2.54 -15.24
N TRP A 8 19.69 2.26 -14.37
CA TRP A 8 19.96 1.56 -13.12
C TRP A 8 20.51 0.16 -13.36
N LEU A 9 19.89 -0.67 -14.22
CA LEU A 9 20.40 -2.01 -14.53
C LEU A 9 21.81 -1.98 -15.11
N ASN A 10 22.13 -1.02 -15.96
CA ASN A 10 23.46 -0.88 -16.57
C ASN A 10 24.53 -0.43 -15.57
N SER A 11 24.16 0.09 -14.42
CA SER A 11 25.10 0.45 -13.33
C SER A 11 25.44 -0.72 -12.41
N LEU A 12 24.71 -1.83 -12.50
CA LEU A 12 24.86 -2.96 -11.61
C LEU A 12 26.03 -3.86 -12.02
N SER A 13 26.68 -4.47 -11.04
CA SER A 13 27.70 -5.49 -11.27
C SER A 13 27.08 -6.84 -11.67
N ASP A 14 27.90 -7.73 -12.21
CA ASP A 14 27.50 -9.10 -12.58
C ASP A 14 26.91 -9.89 -11.41
N SER A 15 27.35 -9.61 -10.18
CA SER A 15 26.80 -10.25 -8.96
C SER A 15 25.48 -9.66 -8.50
N GLN A 16 25.18 -8.40 -8.82
CA GLN A 16 23.92 -7.73 -8.45
C GLN A 16 22.79 -8.03 -9.44
N ILE A 17 23.09 -8.19 -10.72
CA ILE A 17 22.08 -8.43 -11.77
C ILE A 17 21.15 -9.61 -11.44
N PRO A 18 21.61 -10.81 -11.04
CA PRO A 18 20.72 -11.94 -10.74
C PRO A 18 19.77 -11.71 -9.57
N VAL A 19 20.11 -10.77 -8.67
CA VAL A 19 19.27 -10.37 -7.54
C VAL A 19 18.24 -9.30 -7.96
N ALA A 20 18.67 -8.37 -8.81
CA ALA A 20 17.88 -7.21 -9.25
C ALA A 20 16.92 -7.52 -10.39
N LEU A 21 17.31 -8.39 -11.32
CA LEU A 21 16.57 -8.72 -12.54
C LEU A 21 16.02 -10.14 -12.48
N PHE A 22 14.71 -10.28 -12.58
CA PHE A 22 13.99 -11.54 -12.61
C PHE A 22 13.41 -11.79 -14.02
N PRO A 23 13.05 -13.03 -14.39
CA PRO A 23 12.46 -13.32 -15.69
C PRO A 23 11.20 -12.49 -16.00
N ALA A 24 10.81 -12.46 -17.26
CA ALA A 24 9.66 -11.70 -17.74
C ALA A 24 8.35 -12.14 -17.07
N PRO A 25 7.37 -11.24 -16.91
CA PRO A 25 6.05 -11.53 -16.34
C PRO A 25 5.25 -12.62 -17.08
N SER A 26 5.67 -12.98 -18.30
CA SER A 26 5.09 -14.10 -19.07
C SER A 26 5.36 -15.48 -18.45
N ARG A 27 6.38 -15.60 -17.60
CA ARG A 27 6.68 -16.85 -16.91
C ARG A 27 5.87 -16.92 -15.61
N GLU A 28 5.24 -18.06 -15.34
CA GLU A 28 4.38 -18.28 -14.18
C GLU A 28 5.10 -18.04 -12.84
N ASP A 29 6.35 -18.51 -12.72
CA ASP A 29 7.16 -18.30 -11.52
C ASP A 29 7.49 -16.82 -11.29
N ALA A 30 7.79 -16.09 -12.36
CA ALA A 30 8.07 -14.66 -12.32
C ALA A 30 6.80 -13.85 -12.04
N ASP A 31 5.65 -14.19 -12.64
CA ASP A 31 4.39 -13.53 -12.36
C ASP A 31 3.94 -13.75 -10.91
N ARG A 32 4.09 -14.98 -10.39
CA ARG A 32 3.82 -15.27 -8.98
C ARG A 32 4.73 -14.46 -8.04
N GLU A 33 6.03 -14.36 -8.33
CA GLU A 33 6.99 -13.59 -7.53
C GLU A 33 6.70 -12.08 -7.64
N ARG A 34 6.36 -11.58 -8.83
CA ARG A 34 5.99 -10.18 -9.08
C ARG A 34 4.81 -9.74 -8.22
N ARG A 35 3.81 -10.61 -8.04
CA ARG A 35 2.61 -10.36 -7.26
C ARG A 35 2.78 -10.58 -5.75
N ARG A 36 3.97 -10.97 -5.30
CA ARG A 36 4.27 -11.02 -3.87
C ARG A 36 4.38 -9.60 -3.31
N PHE A 37 3.32 -9.19 -2.66
CA PHE A 37 3.13 -7.89 -2.08
C PHE A 37 3.38 -7.98 -0.57
N PHE A 38 4.31 -7.19 -0.06
CA PHE A 38 4.64 -7.10 1.36
C PHE A 38 4.67 -5.65 1.81
N TYR A 39 4.39 -5.43 3.09
CA TYR A 39 4.58 -4.17 3.81
C TYR A 39 5.05 -4.40 5.26
N VAL A 40 5.29 -5.67 5.64
CA VAL A 40 5.84 -6.08 6.93
C VAL A 40 7.36 -6.18 6.87
N PRO A 41 8.09 -6.14 8.01
CA PRO A 41 9.56 -6.18 8.04
C PRO A 41 10.09 -7.59 7.77
N THR A 42 10.12 -7.99 6.50
CA THR A 42 10.66 -9.26 6.01
C THR A 42 11.42 -9.07 4.71
N ASP A 43 12.04 -10.13 4.18
CA ASP A 43 12.67 -10.12 2.85
C ASP A 43 11.61 -10.00 1.74
N HIS A 44 11.57 -8.84 1.09
CA HIS A 44 10.67 -8.58 -0.05
C HIS A 44 11.20 -9.15 -1.36
N GLY A 45 12.46 -9.56 -1.43
CA GLY A 45 13.14 -10.02 -2.62
C GLY A 45 13.52 -8.88 -3.58
N GLY A 46 14.74 -8.89 -4.06
CA GLY A 46 15.34 -7.89 -4.92
C GLY A 46 16.64 -7.33 -4.32
N LEU A 47 17.25 -6.37 -5.01
CA LEU A 47 18.47 -5.73 -4.57
C LEU A 47 18.15 -4.65 -3.52
N THR A 48 18.70 -4.78 -2.32
CA THR A 48 18.49 -3.81 -1.24
C THR A 48 19.27 -2.52 -1.49
N LEU A 49 18.86 -1.42 -0.85
CA LEU A 49 19.65 -0.18 -0.87
C LEU A 49 21.03 -0.39 -0.21
N GLU A 50 21.12 -1.26 0.82
CA GLU A 50 22.40 -1.63 1.45
C GLU A 50 23.39 -2.26 0.47
N GLN A 51 22.91 -3.08 -0.46
CA GLN A 51 23.73 -3.79 -1.46
C GLN A 51 24.14 -2.91 -2.65
N GLN A 52 23.76 -1.64 -2.66
CA GLN A 52 24.03 -0.68 -3.73
C GLN A 52 25.02 0.38 -3.30
N ASP A 53 25.91 0.77 -4.20
CA ASP A 53 26.76 1.94 -3.97
C ASP A 53 25.94 3.26 -4.02
N PRO A 54 26.50 4.40 -3.60
CA PRO A 54 25.74 5.66 -3.57
C PRO A 54 25.19 6.10 -4.93
N HIS A 55 25.88 5.81 -6.04
CA HIS A 55 25.41 6.13 -7.38
C HIS A 55 24.24 5.25 -7.79
N GLN A 56 24.34 3.94 -7.53
CA GLN A 56 23.27 2.98 -7.80
C GLN A 56 22.01 3.29 -6.98
N ARG A 57 22.14 3.67 -5.70
CA ARG A 57 21.03 4.13 -4.85
C ARG A 57 20.35 5.37 -5.45
N GLN A 58 21.12 6.34 -5.92
CA GLN A 58 20.56 7.54 -6.58
C GLN A 58 19.75 7.14 -7.83
N LEU A 59 20.26 6.22 -8.64
CA LEU A 59 19.53 5.73 -9.83
C LEU A 59 18.27 4.97 -9.45
N ALA A 60 18.30 4.12 -8.42
CA ALA A 60 17.14 3.43 -7.88
C ALA A 60 16.04 4.41 -7.43
N MET A 61 16.42 5.44 -6.65
CA MET A 61 15.50 6.50 -6.21
C MET A 61 14.99 7.35 -7.40
N THR A 62 15.78 7.49 -8.46
CA THR A 62 15.36 8.18 -9.68
C THR A 62 14.33 7.35 -10.47
N LEU A 63 14.47 6.01 -10.48
CA LEU A 63 13.44 5.13 -11.03
C LEU A 63 12.16 5.21 -10.21
N LEU A 64 12.25 5.11 -8.88
CA LEU A 64 11.12 5.25 -7.97
C LEU A 64 10.37 6.56 -8.22
N ALA A 65 11.07 7.70 -8.27
CA ALA A 65 10.49 9.01 -8.55
C ALA A 65 9.76 9.09 -9.91
N SER A 66 10.05 8.20 -10.86
CA SER A 66 9.37 8.22 -12.16
C SER A 66 7.97 7.64 -12.15
N GLY A 67 7.61 6.90 -11.11
CA GLY A 67 6.26 6.32 -10.92
C GLY A 67 5.41 7.10 -9.92
N LEU A 68 6.04 7.94 -9.10
CA LEU A 68 5.38 8.66 -8.02
C LEU A 68 5.12 10.12 -8.40
N SER A 69 4.05 10.69 -7.85
CA SER A 69 3.89 12.13 -7.79
C SER A 69 4.99 12.76 -6.90
N ARG A 70 5.05 14.10 -6.91
CA ARG A 70 5.96 14.81 -5.99
C ARG A 70 5.62 14.51 -4.53
N GLU A 71 4.34 14.55 -4.19
CA GLU A 71 3.80 14.27 -2.86
C GLU A 71 4.09 12.83 -2.45
N GLY A 72 3.85 11.87 -3.34
CA GLY A 72 4.13 10.45 -3.12
C GLY A 72 5.60 10.16 -2.91
N TYR A 73 6.50 10.83 -3.67
CA TYR A 73 7.94 10.69 -3.47
C TYR A 73 8.39 11.25 -2.13
N VAL A 74 7.88 12.42 -1.72
CA VAL A 74 8.19 13.01 -0.41
C VAL A 74 7.68 12.12 0.72
N ALA A 75 6.44 11.61 0.63
CA ALA A 75 5.89 10.69 1.62
C ALA A 75 6.74 9.41 1.71
N THR A 76 7.10 8.82 0.56
CA THR A 76 7.95 7.62 0.52
C THR A 76 9.32 7.86 1.17
N ALA A 77 10.01 8.96 0.83
CA ALA A 77 11.31 9.29 1.42
C ALA A 77 11.22 9.49 2.94
N ALA A 78 10.13 10.07 3.41
CA ALA A 78 9.87 10.22 4.83
C ALA A 78 9.60 8.88 5.53
N ILE A 79 8.81 7.99 4.91
CA ILE A 79 8.53 6.65 5.43
C ILE A 79 9.83 5.86 5.62
N LEU A 80 10.75 5.91 4.65
CA LEU A 80 12.06 5.30 4.81
C LEU A 80 12.79 5.86 6.06
N GLY A 81 12.75 7.17 6.25
CA GLY A 81 13.41 7.83 7.40
C GLY A 81 12.76 7.52 8.76
N LEU A 82 11.46 7.21 8.78
CA LEU A 82 10.73 6.85 10.00
C LEU A 82 11.19 5.53 10.62
N GLU A 83 11.81 4.63 9.86
CA GLU A 83 12.41 3.39 10.40
C GLU A 83 13.41 3.70 11.55
N ASN A 84 14.21 4.76 11.43
CA ASN A 84 15.14 5.14 12.49
C ASN A 84 14.41 5.68 13.74
N ILE A 85 13.25 6.32 13.57
CA ILE A 85 12.45 6.81 14.70
C ILE A 85 11.73 5.64 15.38
N LEU A 86 11.24 4.70 14.60
CA LEU A 86 10.62 3.48 15.12
C LEU A 86 11.63 2.64 15.91
N ASP A 87 12.85 2.45 15.39
CA ASP A 87 13.93 1.76 16.08
C ASP A 87 14.23 2.39 17.46
N LEU A 88 14.27 3.74 17.50
CA LEU A 88 14.42 4.48 18.76
C LEU A 88 13.23 4.27 19.72
N TYR A 89 12.01 4.24 19.22
CA TYR A 89 10.82 4.00 20.04
C TYR A 89 10.75 2.57 20.60
N GLU A 90 11.32 1.62 19.89
CA GLU A 90 11.46 0.23 20.27
C GLU A 90 12.75 -0.06 21.07
N ASP A 91 13.48 0.99 21.45
CA ASP A 91 14.75 0.91 22.20
C ASP A 91 15.77 -0.03 21.54
N PHE A 92 15.79 -0.05 20.21
CA PHE A 92 16.65 -0.91 19.37
C PHE A 92 16.53 -2.41 19.71
N SER A 93 15.40 -2.83 20.27
CA SER A 93 15.21 -4.18 20.84
C SER A 93 14.53 -5.15 19.88
N ILE A 94 13.77 -4.66 18.89
CA ILE A 94 13.03 -5.52 17.99
C ILE A 94 13.90 -5.91 16.79
N GLN A 95 14.20 -7.21 16.72
CA GLN A 95 14.87 -7.82 15.58
C GLN A 95 13.88 -8.79 14.92
N TRP A 96 13.37 -8.41 13.76
CA TRP A 96 12.54 -9.30 12.96
C TRP A 96 13.43 -10.35 12.26
N ASP A 97 13.27 -10.54 10.98
CA ASP A 97 14.02 -11.51 10.16
C ASP A 97 15.50 -11.09 9.94
N PHE A 98 15.98 -10.03 10.55
CA PHE A 98 17.28 -9.40 10.30
C PHE A 98 18.02 -9.05 11.58
N PRO A 99 19.37 -9.01 11.55
CA PRO A 99 20.18 -8.55 12.68
C PRO A 99 19.83 -7.14 13.16
N ARG A 100 19.30 -6.29 12.24
CA ARG A 100 18.77 -4.97 12.51
C ARG A 100 17.35 -4.90 11.95
N GLY A 101 16.36 -4.89 12.82
CA GLY A 101 14.94 -5.00 12.46
C GLY A 101 14.35 -3.76 11.81
N ARG A 102 14.91 -2.58 12.10
CA ARG A 102 14.47 -1.28 11.56
C ARG A 102 15.65 -0.63 10.83
N ASP A 103 15.66 -0.71 9.50
CA ASP A 103 16.79 -0.27 8.70
C ASP A 103 16.35 0.47 7.44
N THR A 104 16.73 1.73 7.31
CA THR A 104 16.45 2.58 6.14
C THR A 104 17.04 2.03 4.84
N ASP A 105 18.00 1.14 4.90
CA ASP A 105 18.65 0.51 3.76
C ASP A 105 18.03 -0.85 3.38
N ARG A 106 17.04 -1.35 4.14
CA ARG A 106 16.27 -2.58 3.90
C ARG A 106 15.04 -2.32 3.02
N TYR A 107 15.25 -1.58 1.94
CA TYR A 107 14.27 -1.41 0.88
C TYR A 107 14.80 -2.03 -0.41
N TYR A 108 13.94 -2.74 -1.11
CA TYR A 108 14.26 -3.67 -2.17
C TYR A 108 13.75 -3.16 -3.51
N LEU A 109 14.61 -3.15 -4.53
CA LEU A 109 14.23 -2.90 -5.91
C LEU A 109 14.41 -4.16 -6.74
N ARG A 110 13.38 -4.58 -7.46
CA ARG A 110 13.42 -5.71 -8.40
C ARG A 110 12.69 -5.37 -9.70
N ILE A 111 13.29 -5.77 -10.81
CA ILE A 111 12.71 -5.67 -12.14
C ILE A 111 12.37 -7.09 -12.64
N PHE A 112 11.23 -7.25 -13.30
CA PHE A 112 10.72 -8.47 -13.88
C PHE A 112 10.59 -8.28 -15.39
N GLY A 113 11.39 -9.00 -16.18
CA GLY A 113 11.62 -8.75 -17.60
C GLY A 113 12.62 -7.61 -17.82
N ASP A 114 13.52 -7.81 -18.75
CA ASP A 114 14.57 -6.83 -19.04
C ASP A 114 14.05 -5.70 -19.95
N PRO A 115 13.94 -4.45 -19.47
CA PRO A 115 13.47 -3.34 -20.28
C PRO A 115 14.44 -2.96 -21.41
N ARG A 116 15.65 -3.56 -21.45
CA ARG A 116 16.61 -3.39 -22.55
C ARG A 116 16.25 -4.27 -23.76
N GLU A 117 15.53 -5.37 -23.51
CA GLU A 117 15.22 -6.42 -24.51
C GLU A 117 13.71 -6.61 -24.73
N SER A 118 12.87 -6.20 -23.78
CA SER A 118 11.43 -6.46 -23.80
C SER A 118 10.62 -5.17 -23.65
N ASN A 119 9.51 -5.10 -24.37
CA ASN A 119 8.50 -4.04 -24.21
C ASN A 119 7.53 -4.32 -23.06
N THR A 120 7.51 -5.55 -22.51
CA THR A 120 6.66 -5.93 -21.40
C THR A 120 7.52 -6.31 -20.20
N TRP A 121 7.48 -5.49 -19.18
CA TRP A 121 8.26 -5.64 -17.96
C TRP A 121 7.56 -4.98 -16.78
N SER A 122 7.95 -5.31 -15.59
CA SER A 122 7.43 -4.68 -14.38
C SER A 122 8.54 -4.43 -13.36
N TRP A 123 8.27 -3.60 -12.38
CA TRP A 123 9.19 -3.39 -11.27
C TRP A 123 8.43 -3.18 -9.97
N ARG A 124 9.09 -3.52 -8.89
CA ARG A 124 8.61 -3.36 -7.52
C ARG A 124 9.69 -2.70 -6.69
N PHE A 125 9.29 -1.68 -5.91
CA PHE A 125 10.08 -1.12 -4.83
C PHE A 125 9.31 -1.27 -3.54
N GLY A 126 9.92 -1.85 -2.50
CA GLY A 126 9.22 -2.10 -1.25
C GLY A 126 10.15 -2.39 -0.09
N GLY A 127 9.59 -2.33 1.10
CA GLY A 127 10.19 -2.58 2.39
C GLY A 127 9.12 -2.39 3.46
N HIS A 128 9.52 -2.31 4.71
CA HIS A 128 8.56 -2.04 5.78
C HIS A 128 7.79 -0.75 5.52
N HIS A 129 6.47 -0.81 5.60
CA HIS A 129 5.52 0.29 5.32
C HIS A 129 5.52 0.85 3.89
N LEU A 130 6.13 0.15 2.93
CA LEU A 130 6.15 0.58 1.54
C LEU A 130 6.01 -0.57 0.57
N SER A 131 5.08 -0.46 -0.39
CA SER A 131 5.02 -1.34 -1.55
C SER A 131 4.49 -0.61 -2.77
N VAL A 132 5.35 -0.46 -3.77
CA VAL A 132 5.09 0.24 -5.03
C VAL A 132 5.33 -0.74 -6.17
N ASN A 133 4.31 -0.93 -7.02
CA ASN A 133 4.32 -1.90 -8.10
C ASN A 133 3.90 -1.24 -9.41
N PHE A 134 4.66 -1.49 -10.48
CA PHE A 134 4.35 -0.97 -11.81
C PHE A 134 4.48 -2.06 -12.87
N LEU A 135 3.51 -2.13 -13.76
CA LEU A 135 3.58 -2.89 -15.01
C LEU A 135 3.72 -1.91 -16.18
N VAL A 136 4.65 -2.19 -17.07
CA VAL A 136 4.88 -1.42 -18.29
C VAL A 136 4.70 -2.32 -19.51
N ILE A 137 3.88 -1.89 -20.46
CA ILE A 137 3.64 -2.56 -21.74
C ILE A 137 3.84 -1.53 -22.85
N ASP A 138 4.67 -1.85 -23.83
CA ASP A 138 4.98 -0.98 -24.99
C ASP A 138 5.45 0.44 -24.61
N GLY A 139 6.16 0.55 -23.47
CA GLY A 139 6.69 1.81 -22.96
C GLY A 139 5.74 2.62 -22.10
N GLU A 140 4.47 2.24 -22.05
CA GLU A 140 3.43 2.90 -21.26
C GLU A 140 3.17 2.15 -19.95
N VAL A 141 2.83 2.90 -18.89
CA VAL A 141 2.46 2.30 -17.61
C VAL A 141 1.04 1.74 -17.69
N ALA A 142 0.93 0.42 -17.63
CA ALA A 142 -0.33 -0.31 -17.78
C ALA A 142 -1.03 -0.55 -16.42
N ALA A 143 -0.29 -0.69 -15.31
CA ALA A 143 -0.86 -0.84 -13.97
C ALA A 143 0.08 -0.28 -12.91
N THR A 144 -0.51 0.29 -11.84
CA THR A 144 0.16 0.93 -10.70
C THR A 144 -0.32 0.40 -9.36
N THR A 145 -1.28 -0.51 -9.34
CA THR A 145 -1.87 -1.08 -8.12
C THR A 145 -1.51 -2.55 -7.95
N PRO A 146 -1.49 -3.07 -6.70
CA PRO A 146 -1.69 -2.35 -5.46
C PRO A 146 -0.55 -1.37 -5.16
N PHE A 147 -0.91 -0.22 -4.54
CA PHE A 147 0.01 0.80 -4.07
C PHE A 147 -0.20 1.01 -2.58
N PHE A 148 0.82 0.77 -1.78
CA PHE A 148 0.75 0.81 -0.32
C PHE A 148 1.75 1.79 0.26
N LEU A 149 1.26 2.63 1.16
CA LEU A 149 2.04 3.48 2.05
C LEU A 149 1.57 3.28 3.48
N GLY A 150 2.50 3.12 4.40
CA GLY A 150 2.25 3.11 5.84
C GLY A 150 3.25 3.98 6.58
N ALA A 151 3.01 4.23 7.84
CA ALA A 151 3.96 4.96 8.70
C ALA A 151 3.82 4.54 10.16
N ASP A 152 4.92 4.20 10.78
CA ASP A 152 5.05 3.99 12.22
C ASP A 152 6.33 4.70 12.71
N PRO A 153 6.20 5.77 13.48
CA PRO A 153 4.94 6.39 13.92
C PRO A 153 4.19 7.12 12.79
N ALA A 154 2.86 7.13 12.86
CA ALA A 154 2.02 7.92 11.93
C ALA A 154 2.31 9.42 12.05
N SER A 155 2.76 9.86 13.22
CA SER A 155 3.13 11.25 13.51
C SER A 155 4.38 11.34 14.37
N ALA A 156 5.46 11.87 13.82
CA ALA A 156 6.74 12.07 14.49
C ALA A 156 6.95 13.53 14.92
N PRO A 157 7.59 13.79 16.09
CA PRO A 157 7.91 15.15 16.52
C PRO A 157 9.07 15.73 15.69
N LEU A 158 8.97 17.01 15.39
CA LEU A 158 10.04 17.81 14.77
C LEU A 158 10.60 18.84 15.75
N PRO A 159 11.81 19.35 15.53
CA PRO A 159 12.35 20.48 16.28
C PRO A 159 11.39 21.67 16.27
N GLY A 160 11.26 22.35 17.43
CA GLY A 160 10.35 23.50 17.57
C GLY A 160 8.91 23.16 17.86
N GLY A 161 8.58 21.86 18.15
CA GLY A 161 7.25 21.43 18.58
C GLY A 161 6.29 21.11 17.44
N ALA A 162 6.70 21.27 16.17
CA ALA A 162 5.91 20.79 15.04
C ALA A 162 5.88 19.26 14.99
N ARG A 163 4.93 18.71 14.25
CA ARG A 163 4.84 17.27 13.97
C ARG A 163 4.82 17.04 12.47
N TYR A 164 5.40 15.92 12.07
CA TYR A 164 5.36 15.46 10.68
C TYR A 164 4.55 14.16 10.59
N SER A 165 3.55 14.16 9.72
CA SER A 165 2.67 13.02 9.46
C SER A 165 2.56 12.81 7.96
N PRO A 166 3.25 11.81 7.38
CA PRO A 166 3.29 11.60 5.93
C PRO A 166 1.91 11.44 5.28
N LEU A 167 0.98 10.83 6.01
CA LEU A 167 -0.38 10.51 5.55
C LEU A 167 -1.48 11.28 6.31
N GLY A 168 -1.11 12.18 7.23
CA GLY A 168 -2.06 12.86 8.11
C GLY A 168 -3.08 13.73 7.39
N GLY A 169 -2.72 14.32 6.25
CA GLY A 169 -3.66 15.12 5.45
C GLY A 169 -4.86 14.32 4.92
N ILE A 170 -4.70 13.03 4.67
CA ILE A 170 -5.80 12.14 4.25
C ILE A 170 -6.79 11.95 5.41
N GLU A 171 -6.29 11.70 6.61
CA GLU A 171 -7.09 11.54 7.82
C GLU A 171 -7.86 12.82 8.16
N ASP A 172 -7.20 13.97 8.07
CA ASP A 172 -7.85 15.27 8.32
C ASP A 172 -9.03 15.54 7.39
N ILE A 173 -8.88 15.23 6.08
CA ILE A 173 -9.96 15.37 5.11
C ILE A 173 -11.08 14.37 5.38
N ALA A 174 -10.74 13.13 5.77
CA ALA A 174 -11.72 12.10 6.09
C ALA A 174 -12.59 12.50 7.30
N PHE A 175 -12.00 13.06 8.37
CA PHE A 175 -12.76 13.58 9.50
C PHE A 175 -13.59 14.82 9.15
N GLN A 176 -13.09 15.72 8.29
CA GLN A 176 -13.88 16.85 7.80
C GLN A 176 -15.10 16.36 7.00
N PHE A 177 -14.93 15.35 6.15
CA PHE A 177 -16.03 14.73 5.43
C PHE A 177 -17.05 14.11 6.40
N ALA A 178 -16.61 13.29 7.35
CA ALA A 178 -17.48 12.67 8.35
C ALA A 178 -18.25 13.72 9.20
N ALA A 179 -17.61 14.84 9.55
CA ALA A 179 -18.23 15.92 10.29
C ALA A 179 -19.34 16.66 9.49
N SER A 180 -19.23 16.68 8.16
CA SER A 180 -20.22 17.33 7.26
C SER A 180 -21.52 16.56 7.10
N LEU A 181 -21.54 15.27 7.48
CA LEU A 181 -22.66 14.38 7.29
C LEU A 181 -23.78 14.62 8.33
N ASP A 182 -25.04 14.44 7.92
CA ASP A 182 -26.16 14.37 8.85
C ASP A 182 -26.24 13.02 9.59
N GLY A 183 -27.18 12.89 10.52
CA GLY A 183 -27.31 11.68 11.35
C GLY A 183 -27.67 10.42 10.55
N GLY A 184 -28.49 10.56 9.51
CA GLY A 184 -28.87 9.44 8.63
C GLY A 184 -27.71 8.98 7.77
N GLN A 185 -26.97 9.92 7.18
CA GLN A 185 -25.75 9.65 6.40
C GLN A 185 -24.65 9.01 7.24
N ARG A 186 -24.42 9.51 8.47
CA ARG A 186 -23.46 8.89 9.42
C ARG A 186 -23.83 7.45 9.73
N SER A 187 -25.10 7.16 10.00
CA SER A 187 -25.57 5.81 10.29
C SER A 187 -25.41 4.84 9.10
N GLN A 188 -25.46 5.33 7.86
CA GLN A 188 -25.19 4.52 6.68
C GLN A 188 -23.70 4.28 6.46
N MET A 189 -22.86 5.30 6.71
CA MET A 189 -21.41 5.25 6.52
C MET A 189 -20.73 4.38 7.58
N GLN A 190 -21.07 4.58 8.85
CA GLN A 190 -20.44 3.91 10.00
C GLN A 190 -20.99 2.50 10.17
N LEU A 191 -20.25 1.51 9.69
CA LEU A 191 -20.62 0.11 9.84
C LEU A 191 -20.38 -0.40 11.26
N LEU A 192 -19.35 0.11 11.94
CA LEU A 192 -18.98 -0.21 13.31
C LEU A 192 -18.53 1.05 14.07
N ASP A 193 -18.79 1.09 15.37
CA ASP A 193 -18.34 2.15 16.27
C ASP A 193 -16.88 1.98 16.73
N ARG A 194 -16.24 0.88 16.35
CA ARG A 194 -14.83 0.52 16.60
C ARG A 194 -14.11 0.23 15.29
N ALA A 195 -12.83 0.56 15.22
CA ALA A 195 -12.02 0.36 14.04
C ALA A 195 -11.43 -1.06 14.01
N VAL A 196 -11.22 -1.60 12.80
CA VAL A 196 -10.48 -2.86 12.58
C VAL A 196 -8.99 -2.63 12.90
N GLY A 197 -8.27 -3.71 13.18
CA GLY A 197 -6.86 -3.62 13.60
C GLY A 197 -5.85 -3.44 12.47
N ASP A 198 -6.27 -3.47 11.20
CA ASP A 198 -5.44 -3.27 10.00
C ASP A 198 -6.36 -3.11 8.76
N ILE A 199 -5.75 -2.81 7.60
CA ILE A 199 -6.46 -2.84 6.31
C ILE A 199 -7.03 -4.24 6.04
N VAL A 200 -8.29 -4.31 5.65
CA VAL A 200 -9.03 -5.59 5.51
C VAL A 200 -8.47 -6.44 4.37
N THR A 201 -8.09 -5.82 3.25
CA THR A 201 -7.57 -6.58 2.11
C THR A 201 -6.15 -7.09 2.33
N GLY A 202 -5.42 -6.57 3.33
CA GLY A 202 -4.08 -7.01 3.67
C GLY A 202 -3.13 -6.97 2.46
N ASN A 203 -2.21 -7.91 2.41
CA ASN A 203 -1.25 -8.05 1.30
C ASN A 203 -1.62 -9.17 0.31
N ARG A 204 -2.91 -9.47 0.15
CA ARG A 204 -3.39 -10.46 -0.84
C ARG A 204 -3.03 -10.01 -2.25
N ASP A 205 -2.55 -10.93 -3.06
CA ASP A 205 -2.29 -10.71 -4.48
C ASP A 205 -3.57 -10.65 -5.33
N ARG A 206 -4.64 -11.26 -4.83
CA ARG A 206 -6.03 -11.12 -5.30
C ARG A 206 -6.96 -10.99 -4.12
N ILE A 207 -7.99 -10.18 -4.28
CA ILE A 207 -9.04 -10.04 -3.28
C ILE A 207 -10.36 -10.59 -3.82
N SER A 208 -11.16 -11.19 -2.94
CA SER A 208 -12.38 -11.89 -3.26
C SER A 208 -13.49 -11.53 -2.28
N ASP A 209 -14.74 -11.69 -2.71
CA ASP A 209 -15.90 -11.52 -1.82
C ASP A 209 -15.76 -12.38 -0.56
N GLY A 210 -15.93 -11.74 0.59
CA GLY A 210 -15.83 -12.37 1.88
C GLY A 210 -14.42 -12.37 2.49
N ASP A 211 -13.43 -11.78 1.81
CA ASP A 211 -12.09 -11.60 2.41
C ASP A 211 -12.18 -10.72 3.66
N GLU A 212 -11.81 -11.30 4.81
CA GLU A 212 -11.71 -10.65 6.10
C GLU A 212 -10.27 -10.16 6.36
N MET A 213 -10.09 -9.34 7.40
CA MET A 213 -8.76 -8.90 7.83
C MET A 213 -7.84 -10.10 8.07
N MET A 214 -6.61 -10.01 7.59
CA MET A 214 -5.61 -11.07 7.76
C MET A 214 -5.03 -11.03 9.17
N VAL A 215 -4.77 -12.21 9.74
CA VAL A 215 -3.97 -12.30 10.97
C VAL A 215 -2.53 -11.87 10.67
N THR A 216 -1.87 -11.21 11.64
CA THR A 216 -0.56 -10.58 11.42
C THR A 216 0.49 -11.57 10.90
N ARG A 217 0.53 -12.82 11.40
CA ARG A 217 1.48 -13.83 10.91
C ARG A 217 1.32 -14.15 9.42
N ASP A 218 0.10 -14.12 8.90
CA ASP A 218 -0.18 -14.45 7.49
C ASP A 218 0.32 -13.35 6.54
N LEU A 219 0.48 -12.12 7.03
CA LEU A 219 1.09 -11.02 6.26
C LEU A 219 2.54 -11.31 5.88
N PHE A 220 3.25 -12.15 6.65
CA PHE A 220 4.61 -12.60 6.33
C PHE A 220 4.66 -13.70 5.25
N ARG A 221 3.51 -14.26 4.87
CA ARG A 221 3.37 -15.27 3.81
C ARG A 221 4.37 -16.43 3.93
N GLY A 222 4.56 -16.94 5.15
CA GLY A 222 5.46 -18.04 5.45
C GLY A 222 6.95 -17.70 5.37
N LYS A 223 7.31 -16.42 5.30
CA LYS A 223 8.71 -15.98 5.38
C LYS A 223 9.24 -15.98 6.82
N LEU A 224 8.35 -15.81 7.77
CA LEU A 224 8.68 -15.85 9.19
C LEU A 224 8.53 -17.27 9.70
N ASP A 225 9.63 -17.90 10.11
CA ASP A 225 9.68 -19.28 10.63
C ASP A 225 10.23 -19.37 12.08
N ASP A 226 10.80 -18.30 12.59
CA ASP A 226 11.26 -18.21 13.98
C ASP A 226 10.06 -18.26 14.95
N PRO A 227 10.00 -19.22 15.90
CA PRO A 227 8.85 -19.37 16.80
C PRO A 227 8.60 -18.17 17.71
N GLU A 228 9.62 -17.44 18.14
CA GLU A 228 9.45 -16.26 18.99
C GLU A 228 8.91 -15.09 18.21
N LEU A 229 9.34 -14.90 16.95
CA LEU A 229 8.80 -13.89 16.06
C LEU A 229 7.37 -14.20 15.62
N LEU A 230 7.03 -15.47 15.39
CA LEU A 230 5.65 -15.91 15.13
C LEU A 230 4.75 -15.59 16.33
N LYS A 231 5.21 -15.89 17.55
CA LYS A 231 4.50 -15.55 18.78
C LYS A 231 4.32 -14.05 18.96
N LEU A 232 5.34 -13.25 18.60
CA LEU A 232 5.24 -11.79 18.60
C LEU A 232 4.16 -11.31 17.62
N ALA A 233 4.16 -11.84 16.39
CA ALA A 233 3.17 -11.49 15.37
C ALA A 233 1.74 -11.86 15.81
N ASP A 234 1.54 -13.03 16.40
CA ASP A 234 0.25 -13.43 16.97
C ASP A 234 -0.16 -12.52 18.11
N GLY A 235 0.78 -12.17 18.99
CA GLY A 235 0.51 -11.27 20.11
C GLY A 235 0.07 -9.88 19.67
N ILE A 236 0.60 -9.35 18.55
CA ILE A 236 0.16 -8.08 17.97
C ILE A 236 -1.30 -8.18 17.50
N PHE A 237 -1.66 -9.29 16.83
CA PHE A 237 -3.03 -9.51 16.40
C PHE A 237 -3.99 -9.65 17.59
N ASP A 238 -3.68 -10.52 18.55
CA ASP A 238 -4.51 -10.80 19.72
C ASP A 238 -4.71 -9.55 20.58
N GLU A 239 -3.68 -8.74 20.77
CA GLU A 239 -3.78 -7.46 21.48
C GLU A 239 -4.71 -6.49 20.77
N GLY A 240 -4.62 -6.39 19.43
CA GLY A 240 -5.50 -5.57 18.61
C GLY A 240 -6.97 -6.00 18.74
N GLU A 241 -7.26 -7.29 18.63
CA GLU A 241 -8.60 -7.86 18.80
C GLU A 241 -9.15 -7.61 20.21
N GLN A 242 -8.34 -7.84 21.23
CA GLN A 242 -8.74 -7.62 22.61
C GLN A 242 -9.02 -6.14 22.91
N GLN A 243 -8.20 -5.23 22.42
CA GLN A 243 -8.38 -3.79 22.62
C GLN A 243 -9.59 -3.24 21.87
N SER A 244 -9.83 -3.69 20.64
CA SER A 244 -10.98 -3.27 19.83
C SER A 244 -12.28 -3.92 20.27
N GLY A 245 -12.22 -5.11 20.88
CA GLY A 245 -13.38 -5.94 21.20
C GLY A 245 -14.07 -6.48 19.96
N PHE A 246 -13.33 -6.68 18.87
CA PHE A 246 -13.83 -7.25 17.61
C PHE A 246 -14.35 -8.67 17.82
N THR A 247 -15.40 -9.00 17.10
CA THR A 247 -16.00 -10.32 17.07
C THR A 247 -15.96 -10.87 15.64
N GLU A 248 -16.14 -12.17 15.50
CA GLU A 248 -16.29 -12.82 14.18
C GLU A 248 -17.38 -12.17 13.31
N THR A 249 -18.45 -11.67 13.94
CA THR A 249 -19.52 -10.97 13.22
C THR A 249 -19.04 -9.61 12.70
N ASP A 250 -18.19 -8.91 13.46
CA ASP A 250 -17.62 -7.63 13.04
C ASP A 250 -16.66 -7.82 11.86
N HIS A 251 -15.82 -8.87 11.88
CA HIS A 251 -14.96 -9.22 10.74
C HIS A 251 -15.76 -9.47 9.47
N ARG A 252 -16.84 -10.28 9.56
CA ARG A 252 -17.74 -10.51 8.43
C ARG A 252 -18.43 -9.25 7.93
N LEU A 253 -18.82 -8.35 8.85
CA LEU A 253 -19.42 -7.07 8.46
C LEU A 253 -18.42 -6.18 7.73
N MET A 254 -17.16 -6.14 8.17
CA MET A 254 -16.10 -5.34 7.56
C MET A 254 -15.46 -6.00 6.35
N ALA A 255 -15.67 -7.30 6.12
CA ALA A 255 -15.12 -8.06 5.00
C ALA A 255 -15.29 -7.33 3.66
N TYR A 256 -14.33 -7.50 2.77
CA TYR A 256 -14.43 -6.99 1.40
C TYR A 256 -15.59 -7.67 0.65
N THR A 257 -16.31 -6.89 -0.13
CA THR A 257 -17.31 -7.40 -1.09
C THR A 257 -17.23 -6.59 -2.38
N ALA A 258 -17.41 -7.24 -3.53
CA ALA A 258 -17.42 -6.55 -4.84
C ALA A 258 -18.55 -5.51 -4.93
N LYS A 259 -19.68 -5.76 -4.24
CA LYS A 259 -20.72 -4.76 -4.02
C LYS A 259 -20.29 -3.86 -2.86
N PRO A 260 -20.08 -2.54 -3.09
CA PRO A 260 -19.67 -1.63 -2.04
C PRO A 260 -20.65 -1.58 -0.86
N LYS A 261 -20.11 -1.34 0.35
CA LYS A 261 -20.87 -1.11 1.58
C LYS A 261 -20.78 0.36 1.98
N GLY A 262 -21.67 0.80 2.83
CA GLY A 262 -21.66 2.13 3.42
C GLY A 262 -22.47 3.18 2.65
N LEU A 263 -22.16 4.44 2.86
CA LEU A 263 -22.84 5.60 2.29
C LEU A 263 -22.50 5.80 0.83
N SER A 264 -23.50 5.86 -0.04
CA SER A 264 -23.30 6.15 -1.47
C SER A 264 -23.00 7.63 -1.71
N ALA A 265 -22.07 7.94 -2.59
CA ALA A 265 -21.81 9.31 -3.04
C ALA A 265 -23.02 9.96 -3.74
N SER A 266 -23.98 9.18 -4.24
CA SER A 266 -25.24 9.69 -4.81
C SER A 266 -26.14 10.37 -3.77
N ASP A 267 -25.98 10.02 -2.48
CA ASP A 267 -26.84 10.51 -1.39
C ASP A 267 -26.24 11.76 -0.71
N LEU A 268 -25.17 12.31 -1.28
CA LEU A 268 -24.46 13.47 -0.77
C LEU A 268 -24.91 14.79 -1.40
N SER A 269 -24.92 15.86 -0.61
CA SER A 269 -25.04 17.23 -1.11
C SER A 269 -23.83 17.64 -1.97
N VAL A 270 -23.94 18.76 -2.69
CA VAL A 270 -22.86 19.30 -3.53
C VAL A 270 -21.59 19.54 -2.70
N ASP A 271 -21.71 20.16 -1.52
CA ASP A 271 -20.57 20.49 -0.67
C ASP A 271 -19.92 19.22 -0.10
N GLN A 272 -20.71 18.22 0.31
CA GLN A 272 -20.22 16.92 0.77
C GLN A 272 -19.51 16.15 -0.36
N ARG A 273 -20.05 16.19 -1.58
CA ARG A 273 -19.36 15.60 -2.76
C ARG A 273 -18.02 16.28 -3.03
N GLN A 274 -17.91 17.58 -2.82
CA GLN A 274 -16.64 18.30 -2.98
C GLN A 274 -15.59 17.83 -1.95
N LEU A 275 -15.98 17.64 -0.68
CA LEU A 275 -15.11 17.08 0.35
C LEU A 275 -14.70 15.65 0.01
N LEU A 276 -15.64 14.80 -0.41
CA LEU A 276 -15.35 13.42 -0.82
C LEU A 276 -14.42 13.37 -2.05
N HIS A 277 -14.61 14.28 -3.01
CA HIS A 277 -13.71 14.41 -4.15
C HIS A 277 -12.27 14.76 -3.69
N GLY A 278 -12.15 15.70 -2.72
CA GLY A 278 -10.87 16.02 -2.07
C GLY A 278 -10.22 14.80 -1.40
N LEU A 279 -11.02 13.97 -0.73
CA LEU A 279 -10.54 12.76 -0.08
C LEU A 279 -10.04 11.72 -1.10
N VAL A 280 -10.79 11.48 -2.18
CA VAL A 280 -10.37 10.58 -3.28
C VAL A 280 -9.09 11.08 -3.94
N ALA A 281 -8.99 12.38 -4.18
CA ALA A 281 -7.78 13.00 -4.75
C ALA A 281 -6.56 12.81 -3.81
N ALA A 282 -6.73 13.02 -2.50
CA ALA A 282 -5.69 12.82 -1.50
C ALA A 282 -5.27 11.33 -1.42
N ALA A 283 -6.23 10.40 -1.43
CA ALA A 283 -6.01 8.97 -1.42
C ALA A 283 -5.21 8.47 -2.64
N SER A 284 -5.34 9.14 -3.78
CA SER A 284 -4.66 8.80 -5.04
C SER A 284 -3.41 9.65 -5.29
N SER A 285 -3.10 10.62 -4.42
CA SER A 285 -2.05 11.64 -4.67
C SER A 285 -0.63 11.06 -4.71
N GLY A 286 -0.40 9.85 -4.19
CA GLY A 286 0.91 9.21 -4.18
C GLY A 286 1.40 8.76 -5.57
N ILE A 287 0.48 8.53 -6.51
CA ILE A 287 0.79 8.08 -7.88
C ILE A 287 0.81 9.31 -8.82
N HIS A 288 1.63 9.25 -9.86
CA HIS A 288 1.68 10.31 -10.87
C HIS A 288 0.29 10.56 -11.48
N LEU A 289 -0.13 11.83 -11.61
CA LEU A 289 -1.49 12.20 -12.03
C LEU A 289 -1.93 11.55 -13.35
N ASP A 290 -1.02 11.41 -14.31
CA ASP A 290 -1.30 10.78 -15.60
C ASP A 290 -1.56 9.26 -15.49
N LEU A 291 -1.23 8.66 -14.34
CA LEU A 291 -1.38 7.24 -14.03
C LEU A 291 -2.51 7.00 -12.99
N ALA A 292 -3.03 8.06 -12.39
CA ALA A 292 -4.12 8.01 -11.44
C ALA A 292 -5.47 7.84 -12.15
N LEU A 293 -6.53 7.74 -11.38
CA LEU A 293 -7.92 7.53 -11.82
C LEU A 293 -8.27 8.26 -13.13
N THR A 294 -8.53 7.51 -14.18
CA THR A 294 -8.96 8.02 -15.51
C THR A 294 -10.49 8.15 -15.63
N ALA A 295 -11.25 7.93 -14.54
CA ALA A 295 -12.71 8.02 -14.55
C ALA A 295 -13.19 9.46 -14.80
N ALA A 296 -14.16 9.61 -15.70
CA ALA A 296 -14.76 10.92 -16.02
C ALA A 296 -15.45 11.56 -14.79
N ASP A 297 -16.01 10.76 -13.89
CA ASP A 297 -16.48 11.15 -12.55
C ASP A 297 -15.89 10.19 -11.51
N PRO A 298 -14.89 10.62 -10.72
CA PRO A 298 -14.26 9.77 -9.72
C PRO A 298 -15.20 9.38 -8.56
N LEU A 299 -16.37 10.00 -8.45
CA LEU A 299 -17.39 9.65 -7.46
C LEU A 299 -18.48 8.72 -8.00
N ALA A 300 -18.43 8.35 -9.28
CA ALA A 300 -19.44 7.47 -9.88
C ALA A 300 -19.42 6.08 -9.20
N GLY A 301 -20.55 5.69 -8.59
CA GLY A 301 -20.69 4.42 -7.88
C GLY A 301 -19.85 4.30 -6.59
N LEU A 302 -19.23 5.39 -6.14
CA LEU A 302 -18.39 5.39 -4.93
C LEU A 302 -19.26 5.29 -3.66
N HIS A 303 -18.78 4.48 -2.73
CA HIS A 303 -19.34 4.36 -1.38
C HIS A 303 -18.23 4.58 -0.36
N VAL A 304 -18.62 5.07 0.81
CA VAL A 304 -17.73 5.26 1.97
C VAL A 304 -18.21 4.37 3.10
N ALA A 305 -17.36 3.45 3.55
CA ALA A 305 -17.58 2.64 4.75
C ALA A 305 -16.60 3.05 5.84
N TRP A 306 -17.04 3.01 7.10
CA TRP A 306 -16.29 3.51 8.23
C TRP A 306 -16.36 2.57 9.43
N GLY A 307 -15.24 2.42 10.13
CA GLY A 307 -15.13 1.78 11.44
C GLY A 307 -14.38 2.69 12.41
N GLY A 308 -14.91 2.80 13.62
CA GLY A 308 -14.36 3.68 14.64
C GLY A 308 -15.10 4.98 14.85
N PRO A 309 -14.62 5.84 15.76
CA PRO A 309 -15.15 7.18 16.00
C PRO A 309 -15.13 8.06 14.75
N LEU A 310 -16.07 9.01 14.67
CA LEU A 310 -16.19 9.90 13.51
C LEU A 310 -15.41 11.22 13.66
N ASP A 311 -14.70 11.40 14.76
CA ASP A 311 -14.05 12.65 15.15
C ASP A 311 -12.60 12.51 15.62
N ARG A 312 -12.09 11.29 15.72
CA ARG A 312 -10.74 10.99 16.20
C ARG A 312 -10.29 9.58 15.87
N THR A 313 -9.00 9.30 16.02
CA THR A 313 -8.43 7.94 16.02
C THR A 313 -8.82 7.15 17.30
N PRO A 314 -8.83 5.83 17.23
CA PRO A 314 -8.50 4.96 16.10
C PRO A 314 -9.57 4.99 15.01
N VAL A 315 -9.17 4.89 13.75
CA VAL A 315 -10.06 4.99 12.60
C VAL A 315 -9.68 4.02 11.50
N TYR A 316 -10.71 3.44 10.87
CA TYR A 316 -10.62 2.75 9.59
C TYR A 316 -11.67 3.33 8.64
N PHE A 317 -11.31 3.57 7.40
CA PHE A 317 -12.30 3.85 6.37
C PHE A 317 -11.92 3.23 5.02
N ARG A 318 -12.96 3.00 4.22
CA ARG A 318 -12.86 2.44 2.87
C ARG A 318 -13.63 3.31 1.89
N LEU A 319 -12.98 3.66 0.80
CA LEU A 319 -13.58 4.25 -0.39
C LEU A 319 -13.64 3.18 -1.47
N GLN A 320 -14.80 2.87 -2.02
CA GLN A 320 -14.93 1.78 -2.98
C GLN A 320 -15.94 2.12 -4.09
N ALA A 321 -15.52 1.92 -5.35
CA ALA A 321 -16.39 1.98 -6.53
C ALA A 321 -16.32 0.63 -7.26
N GLY A 322 -17.27 -0.27 -6.94
CA GLY A 322 -17.29 -1.63 -7.47
C GLY A 322 -15.98 -2.37 -7.26
N THR A 323 -15.46 -2.97 -8.33
CA THR A 323 -14.16 -3.65 -8.37
C THR A 323 -13.06 -2.83 -9.05
N GLU A 324 -13.36 -1.59 -9.50
CA GLU A 324 -12.41 -0.78 -10.25
C GLU A 324 -11.59 0.16 -9.37
N PHE A 325 -12.10 0.51 -8.19
CA PHE A 325 -11.44 1.37 -7.24
C PHE A 325 -11.70 0.93 -5.82
N LEU A 326 -10.64 0.77 -5.05
CA LEU A 326 -10.66 0.51 -3.62
C LEU A 326 -9.52 1.27 -2.96
N TYR A 327 -9.84 2.04 -1.95
CA TYR A 327 -8.86 2.63 -1.05
C TYR A 327 -9.23 2.28 0.38
N GLU A 328 -8.26 1.78 1.15
CA GLU A 328 -8.40 1.55 2.59
C GLU A 328 -7.38 2.40 3.34
N TYR A 329 -7.81 2.95 4.45
CA TYR A 329 -6.98 3.67 5.41
C TYR A 329 -7.27 3.12 6.80
N ASP A 330 -6.23 2.77 7.51
CA ASP A 330 -6.27 2.31 8.89
C ASP A 330 -5.27 3.07 9.75
N ASN A 331 -5.70 3.57 10.90
CA ASN A 331 -4.84 4.16 11.92
C ASN A 331 -5.33 3.71 13.30
N THR A 332 -5.20 2.41 13.58
CA THR A 332 -5.75 1.80 14.81
C THR A 332 -4.68 1.37 15.79
N GLN A 333 -3.59 0.82 15.30
CA GLN A 333 -2.49 0.32 16.11
C GLN A 333 -1.77 1.46 16.83
N ARG A 334 -1.06 1.15 17.91
CA ARG A 334 -0.32 2.13 18.75
C ARG A 334 -1.18 3.33 19.17
N LYS A 335 -2.47 3.10 19.49
CA LYS A 335 -3.44 4.14 19.88
C LYS A 335 -3.62 5.23 18.81
N GLY A 336 -3.67 4.85 17.55
CA GLY A 336 -3.80 5.77 16.42
C GLY A 336 -2.49 6.46 16.02
N ASN A 337 -1.34 5.81 16.25
CA ASN A 337 -0.04 6.32 15.80
C ASN A 337 0.72 5.31 14.93
N HIS A 338 0.00 4.46 14.22
CA HIS A 338 0.53 3.51 13.24
C HIS A 338 -0.47 3.37 12.10
N VAL A 339 -0.14 3.93 10.94
CA VAL A 339 -1.06 4.07 9.81
C VAL A 339 -0.68 3.15 8.68
N HIS A 340 -1.70 2.53 8.08
CA HIS A 340 -1.63 1.81 6.81
C HIS A 340 -2.62 2.39 5.81
N SER A 341 -2.20 2.51 4.55
CA SER A 341 -3.09 2.86 3.45
C SER A 341 -2.77 2.04 2.21
N VAL A 342 -3.80 1.62 1.51
CA VAL A 342 -3.65 0.87 0.27
C VAL A 342 -4.64 1.35 -0.79
N LEU A 343 -4.12 1.64 -1.99
CA LEU A 343 -4.92 1.87 -3.18
C LEU A 343 -4.87 0.63 -4.06
N ARG A 344 -6.03 0.14 -4.48
CA ARG A 344 -6.19 -1.07 -5.28
C ARG A 344 -7.17 -0.85 -6.43
N ASN A 345 -6.98 -1.65 -7.46
CA ASN A 345 -8.01 -1.95 -8.46
C ASN A 345 -8.27 -3.47 -8.41
N PRO A 346 -9.27 -3.92 -7.63
CA PRO A 346 -9.54 -5.35 -7.44
C PRO A 346 -9.66 -6.17 -8.72
N ALA A 347 -10.18 -5.57 -9.79
CA ALA A 347 -10.29 -6.22 -11.10
C ALA A 347 -8.95 -6.32 -11.83
N ARG A 348 -8.02 -5.38 -11.58
CA ARG A 348 -6.82 -5.19 -12.42
C ARG A 348 -5.51 -5.03 -11.65
N ASP A 349 -5.50 -5.34 -10.36
CA ASP A 349 -4.27 -5.31 -9.56
C ASP A 349 -3.14 -6.07 -10.26
N PHE A 350 -1.94 -5.49 -10.27
CA PHE A 350 -0.76 -5.98 -10.98
C PHE A 350 -0.92 -6.06 -12.53
N GLY A 351 -2.01 -5.57 -13.10
CA GLY A 351 -2.29 -5.65 -14.53
C GLY A 351 -2.45 -7.08 -15.06
N ILE A 352 -2.99 -7.99 -14.24
CA ILE A 352 -3.08 -9.44 -14.59
C ILE A 352 -3.88 -9.64 -15.86
N ASP A 353 -5.01 -8.94 -16.02
CA ASP A 353 -5.88 -9.07 -17.19
C ASP A 353 -5.21 -8.52 -18.45
N LEU A 354 -4.53 -7.38 -18.32
CA LEU A 354 -3.81 -6.73 -19.41
C LEU A 354 -2.67 -7.60 -19.94
N LEU A 355 -1.93 -8.27 -19.05
CA LEU A 355 -0.91 -9.25 -19.43
C LEU A 355 -1.52 -10.43 -20.19
N SER A 356 -2.64 -10.97 -19.67
CA SER A 356 -3.34 -12.08 -20.32
C SER A 356 -3.85 -11.72 -21.71
N GLU A 357 -4.38 -10.53 -21.91
CA GLU A 357 -4.83 -10.01 -23.21
C GLU A 357 -3.65 -9.75 -24.14
N HIS A 358 -2.58 -9.12 -23.64
CA HIS A 358 -1.38 -8.84 -24.41
C HIS A 358 -0.76 -10.13 -24.97
N TYR A 359 -0.58 -11.15 -24.12
CA TYR A 359 0.01 -12.43 -24.55
C TYR A 359 -0.89 -13.27 -25.47
N LYS A 360 -2.20 -13.06 -25.46
CA LYS A 360 -3.10 -13.69 -26.43
C LYS A 360 -3.03 -13.04 -27.81
N ASN A 361 -2.77 -11.74 -27.85
CA ASN A 361 -2.83 -10.93 -29.07
C ASN A 361 -1.47 -10.74 -29.76
N VAL A 362 -0.37 -10.95 -29.06
CA VAL A 362 0.99 -10.78 -29.59
C VAL A 362 1.71 -12.13 -29.54
N ALA A 363 2.03 -12.67 -30.74
CA ALA A 363 2.91 -13.83 -30.85
C ALA A 363 4.33 -13.41 -30.44
N HIS A 364 4.73 -13.76 -29.26
CA HIS A 364 6.13 -13.63 -28.82
C HIS A 364 6.89 -14.82 -29.38
N GLY A 365 7.66 -14.58 -30.48
CA GLY A 365 8.56 -15.56 -31.07
C GLY A 365 9.76 -15.86 -30.19
#